data_8e0cb7eea15da3760224d150b96c0905
#
_entry.id   8e0cb7eea15da3760224d150b96c0905
#
_cell.length_a   1.000
_cell.length_b   1.000
_cell.length_c   1.000
_cell.angle_alpha   90.00
_cell.angle_beta   90.00
_cell.angle_gamma   90.00
#
_symmetry.space_group_name_H-M   'P 1'
#
loop_
_entity.id
_entity.type
_entity.pdbx_description
1 polymer ?
#
loop_
_entity_poly.entity_id
_entity_poly.type
_entity_poly.pdbx_seq_one_letter_code
_entity_poly.pdbx_strand_id
1 'polypeptide(L)'
;MPSKQPLGTALGVRPYVSQSGAFSNGSDSPRAFLERCLEVIAAYEDAVGAFVTLNIAGARAAADASTARWKAGATLSPIDGMPVGIKDIMETADMGTEQGSPLFVGWHGKRDCAAVAALREAGAVVLGKTVTTEFAASHPSSTRNPWDPTRTPGGSSSGSAAAVGIGMIPAALGSQVIGSIIRPASFCGCVGFKPSVGGINRGGSFDHFSQSCTGVLGATLADTWTVARAIALRAGGDPGYLGLSGPLELPAARQPRRIALLETAGWPEASAAAKQALAEARQRLQAVGIEVIDRTSHDAIAGLETAIAEARPLSMAINAWEGRWPLNTYASDMDRDGLSSSAQGRLAEAQNMSQAQYQGLLSERQRIRQVYAALHTVCDACMTLAAPGAAPIGLDWTGNPIFTVPTSLLGVPSLSLPVFEDDGLPLGLQLVGFTDRDADVFSVASAIMALLAD
;
A
#
# COMPACT_ATOMS: atom_id res chain seq x y z
N MET A 1 -9.62 -5.00 -18.16
CA MET A 1 -9.35 -6.15 -17.26
C MET A 1 -8.16 -6.91 -17.82
N PRO A 2 -7.19 -7.37 -16.98
CA PRO A 2 -6.06 -8.15 -17.48
C PRO A 2 -6.51 -9.37 -18.27
N SER A 3 -5.85 -9.66 -19.38
CA SER A 3 -6.17 -10.79 -20.27
C SER A 3 -5.61 -12.12 -19.77
N LYS A 4 -4.57 -12.09 -18.92
CA LYS A 4 -4.06 -13.28 -18.23
C LYS A 4 -4.84 -13.49 -16.92
N GLN A 5 -5.13 -14.74 -16.61
CA GLN A 5 -5.77 -15.11 -15.34
C GLN A 5 -4.70 -15.37 -14.28
N PRO A 6 -4.95 -15.01 -13.00
CA PRO A 6 -4.07 -15.43 -11.91
C PRO A 6 -3.98 -16.95 -11.85
N LEU A 7 -3.06 -17.48 -11.06
CA LEU A 7 -2.75 -18.92 -10.90
C LEU A 7 -3.95 -19.87 -10.73
N GLY A 8 -5.17 -19.37 -10.79
CA GLY A 8 -6.41 -20.19 -10.75
C GLY A 8 -7.52 -19.55 -11.53
N THR A 9 -8.20 -20.31 -12.33
CA THR A 9 -9.26 -19.91 -13.27
C THR A 9 -10.47 -19.21 -12.66
N ALA A 10 -10.52 -18.98 -11.35
CA ALA A 10 -11.67 -18.40 -10.64
C ALA A 10 -11.29 -17.31 -9.62
N LEU A 11 -10.03 -16.91 -9.54
CA LEU A 11 -9.57 -16.07 -8.44
C LEU A 11 -9.25 -14.65 -8.93
N GLY A 12 -9.99 -13.72 -8.41
CA GLY A 12 -9.68 -12.30 -8.35
C GLY A 12 -9.73 -11.87 -6.89
N VAL A 13 -9.59 -10.59 -6.66
CA VAL A 13 -9.79 -9.99 -5.33
C VAL A 13 -11.12 -10.43 -4.69
N ARG A 14 -11.15 -10.53 -3.38
CA ARG A 14 -12.31 -11.02 -2.60
C ARG A 14 -12.92 -9.90 -1.72
N PRO A 15 -13.92 -9.16 -2.20
CA PRO A 15 -14.56 -8.08 -1.43
C PRO A 15 -15.25 -8.60 -0.17
N TYR A 16 -15.11 -7.86 0.94
CA TYR A 16 -15.76 -8.16 2.22
C TYR A 16 -16.92 -7.21 2.54
N VAL A 17 -16.71 -5.90 2.45
CA VAL A 17 -17.69 -4.89 2.87
C VAL A 17 -19.03 -5.05 2.11
N SER A 18 -18.98 -5.44 0.85
CA SER A 18 -20.16 -5.74 0.05
C SER A 18 -20.98 -6.94 0.51
N GLN A 19 -20.41 -7.80 1.39
CA GLN A 19 -21.11 -8.98 1.93
C GLN A 19 -21.94 -8.67 3.19
N SER A 20 -21.87 -7.45 3.73
CA SER A 20 -22.56 -7.06 4.97
C SER A 20 -24.06 -7.37 4.97
N GLY A 21 -24.73 -7.21 3.83
CA GLY A 21 -26.14 -7.57 3.66
C GLY A 21 -26.41 -9.05 3.84
N ALA A 22 -25.53 -9.93 3.30
CA ALA A 22 -25.62 -11.39 3.44
C ALA A 22 -25.34 -11.84 4.88
N PHE A 23 -24.43 -11.16 5.57
CA PHE A 23 -24.17 -11.45 6.99
C PHE A 23 -25.32 -11.01 7.89
N SER A 24 -25.92 -9.85 7.62
CA SER A 24 -27.05 -9.33 8.39
C SER A 24 -28.32 -10.16 8.23
N ASN A 25 -28.58 -10.70 7.05
CA ASN A 25 -29.76 -11.56 6.80
C ASN A 25 -29.51 -13.06 7.05
N GLY A 26 -28.27 -13.43 7.42
CA GLY A 26 -27.89 -14.80 7.77
C GLY A 26 -27.73 -15.76 6.58
N SER A 27 -27.76 -15.26 5.32
CA SER A 27 -27.50 -16.10 4.14
C SER A 27 -26.01 -16.45 3.97
N ASP A 28 -25.11 -15.69 4.63
CA ASP A 28 -23.69 -15.98 4.77
C ASP A 28 -23.22 -15.58 6.18
N SER A 29 -21.93 -15.81 6.48
CA SER A 29 -21.35 -15.45 7.78
C SER A 29 -19.86 -15.13 7.66
N PRO A 30 -19.31 -14.28 8.57
CA PRO A 30 -17.87 -14.05 8.69
C PRO A 30 -17.07 -15.36 8.81
N ARG A 31 -17.59 -16.35 9.53
CA ARG A 31 -16.93 -17.66 9.65
C ARG A 31 -16.88 -18.41 8.31
N ALA A 32 -17.95 -18.47 7.56
CA ALA A 32 -17.99 -19.10 6.25
C ALA A 32 -17.10 -18.33 5.24
N PHE A 33 -17.08 -17.01 5.32
CA PHE A 33 -16.18 -16.18 4.52
C PHE A 33 -14.70 -16.50 4.82
N LEU A 34 -14.31 -16.61 6.10
CA LEU A 34 -12.96 -17.00 6.50
C LEU A 34 -12.58 -18.38 5.94
N GLU A 35 -13.46 -19.38 6.01
CA GLU A 35 -13.15 -20.72 5.48
C GLU A 35 -12.88 -20.67 3.96
N ARG A 36 -13.65 -19.88 3.19
CA ARG A 36 -13.36 -19.67 1.77
C ARG A 36 -12.00 -18.98 1.51
N CYS A 37 -11.56 -18.12 2.42
CA CYS A 37 -10.20 -17.55 2.37
C CYS A 37 -9.14 -18.62 2.64
N LEU A 38 -9.36 -19.46 3.65
CA LEU A 38 -8.45 -20.57 4.00
C LEU A 38 -8.35 -21.62 2.90
N GLU A 39 -9.43 -21.91 2.17
CA GLU A 39 -9.42 -22.78 0.98
C GLU A 39 -8.48 -22.23 -0.11
N VAL A 40 -8.53 -20.92 -0.38
CA VAL A 40 -7.64 -20.27 -1.36
C VAL A 40 -6.19 -20.29 -0.87
N ILE A 41 -5.96 -20.00 0.41
CA ILE A 41 -4.61 -20.08 1.00
C ILE A 41 -4.07 -21.51 0.86
N ALA A 42 -4.85 -22.53 1.23
CA ALA A 42 -4.42 -23.93 1.11
C ALA A 42 -4.10 -24.34 -0.33
N ALA A 43 -4.77 -23.76 -1.32
CA ALA A 43 -4.57 -24.09 -2.72
C ALA A 43 -3.34 -23.40 -3.35
N TYR A 44 -2.96 -22.20 -2.88
CA TYR A 44 -1.99 -21.37 -3.60
C TYR A 44 -0.81 -20.86 -2.77
N GLU A 45 -0.81 -21.02 -1.44
CA GLU A 45 0.27 -20.49 -0.60
C GLU A 45 1.64 -21.09 -0.96
N ASP A 46 1.69 -22.39 -1.25
CA ASP A 46 2.94 -23.06 -1.66
C ASP A 46 3.54 -22.47 -2.95
N ALA A 47 2.68 -21.96 -3.86
CA ALA A 47 3.12 -21.36 -5.10
C ALA A 47 3.43 -19.86 -4.99
N VAL A 48 2.76 -19.15 -4.07
CA VAL A 48 2.85 -17.68 -3.91
C VAL A 48 3.79 -17.29 -2.78
N GLY A 49 3.71 -17.95 -1.62
CA GLY A 49 4.50 -17.63 -0.43
C GLY A 49 4.15 -16.23 0.12
N ALA A 50 2.87 -16.00 0.37
CA ALA A 50 2.37 -14.70 0.83
C ALA A 50 2.50 -14.51 2.35
N PHE A 51 2.50 -15.60 3.13
CA PHE A 51 2.48 -15.55 4.59
C PHE A 51 3.79 -16.10 5.21
N VAL A 52 4.25 -15.45 6.26
CA VAL A 52 5.30 -15.97 7.17
C VAL A 52 4.68 -16.93 8.17
N THR A 53 3.52 -16.54 8.72
CA THR A 53 2.83 -17.27 9.77
C THR A 53 1.32 -17.05 9.66
N LEU A 54 0.55 -18.10 9.92
CA LEU A 54 -0.93 -18.07 10.00
C LEU A 54 -1.38 -18.50 11.40
N ASN A 55 -2.28 -17.71 12.01
CA ASN A 55 -2.97 -18.08 13.26
C ASN A 55 -4.39 -18.57 12.94
N ILE A 56 -4.52 -19.72 12.28
CA ILE A 56 -5.82 -20.25 11.83
C ILE A 56 -6.78 -20.50 13.01
N ALA A 57 -6.28 -21.04 14.12
CA ALA A 57 -7.12 -21.33 15.30
C ALA A 57 -7.69 -20.03 15.91
N GLY A 58 -6.86 -19.02 16.11
CA GLY A 58 -7.29 -17.71 16.61
C GLY A 58 -8.23 -17.00 15.64
N ALA A 59 -7.95 -17.07 14.33
CA ALA A 59 -8.80 -16.51 13.29
C ALA A 59 -10.20 -17.13 13.27
N ARG A 60 -10.28 -18.46 13.39
CA ARG A 60 -11.57 -19.17 13.50
C ARG A 60 -12.37 -18.74 14.72
N ALA A 61 -11.74 -18.67 15.89
CA ALA A 61 -12.40 -18.22 17.12
C ALA A 61 -12.92 -16.77 17.00
N ALA A 62 -12.12 -15.85 16.41
CA ALA A 62 -12.53 -14.47 16.18
C ALA A 62 -13.68 -14.37 15.17
N ALA A 63 -13.67 -15.17 14.09
CA ALA A 63 -14.73 -15.20 13.09
C ALA A 63 -16.04 -15.80 13.64
N ASP A 64 -15.97 -16.79 14.54
CA ASP A 64 -17.13 -17.33 15.24
C ASP A 64 -17.76 -16.29 16.16
N ALA A 65 -16.95 -15.57 16.93
CA ALA A 65 -17.41 -14.46 17.77
C ALA A 65 -18.07 -13.34 16.93
N SER A 66 -17.47 -12.99 15.79
CA SER A 66 -18.06 -12.03 14.84
C SER A 66 -19.38 -12.54 14.27
N THR A 67 -19.45 -13.81 13.86
CA THR A 67 -20.70 -14.43 13.37
C THR A 67 -21.82 -14.31 14.40
N ALA A 68 -21.52 -14.51 15.69
CA ALA A 68 -22.50 -14.32 16.77
C ALA A 68 -22.95 -12.85 16.90
N ARG A 69 -22.03 -11.89 16.76
CA ARG A 69 -22.38 -10.44 16.78
C ARG A 69 -23.25 -10.03 15.60
N TRP A 70 -22.94 -10.49 14.39
CA TRP A 70 -23.78 -10.23 13.21
C TRP A 70 -25.20 -10.75 13.39
N LYS A 71 -25.37 -11.99 13.89
CA LYS A 71 -26.69 -12.57 14.19
C LYS A 71 -27.46 -11.79 15.27
N ALA A 72 -26.76 -11.19 16.21
CA ALA A 72 -27.35 -10.39 17.28
C ALA A 72 -27.60 -8.91 16.90
N GLY A 73 -27.19 -8.48 15.71
CA GLY A 73 -27.23 -7.07 15.31
C GLY A 73 -26.28 -6.15 16.13
N ALA A 74 -25.23 -6.72 16.71
CA ALA A 74 -24.30 -6.07 17.63
C ALA A 74 -22.86 -6.01 17.06
N THR A 75 -22.72 -5.72 15.78
CA THR A 75 -21.43 -5.61 15.08
C THR A 75 -20.58 -4.47 15.65
N LEU A 76 -19.26 -4.66 15.72
CA LEU A 76 -18.31 -3.67 16.26
C LEU A 76 -17.95 -2.60 15.22
N SER A 77 -18.01 -2.94 13.94
CA SER A 77 -17.74 -2.04 12.82
C SER A 77 -18.14 -2.70 11.50
N PRO A 78 -18.09 -1.99 10.36
CA PRO A 78 -18.30 -2.59 9.03
C PRO A 78 -17.26 -3.65 8.65
N ILE A 79 -16.10 -3.71 9.32
CA ILE A 79 -15.06 -4.74 9.11
C ILE A 79 -15.09 -5.84 10.17
N ASP A 80 -16.16 -5.93 10.98
CA ASP A 80 -16.30 -6.98 11.99
C ASP A 80 -16.33 -8.37 11.33
N GLY A 81 -15.30 -9.17 11.60
CA GLY A 81 -15.08 -10.50 11.01
C GLY A 81 -14.26 -10.52 9.73
N MET A 82 -13.81 -9.38 9.20
CA MET A 82 -12.96 -9.30 8.01
C MET A 82 -11.59 -9.95 8.27
N PRO A 83 -11.18 -10.99 7.51
CA PRO A 83 -9.83 -11.51 7.59
C PRO A 83 -8.81 -10.49 7.06
N VAL A 84 -7.79 -10.17 7.85
CA VAL A 84 -6.73 -9.23 7.48
C VAL A 84 -5.34 -9.82 7.68
N GLY A 85 -4.43 -9.54 6.73
CA GLY A 85 -3.01 -9.83 6.82
C GLY A 85 -2.23 -8.66 7.42
N ILE A 86 -1.20 -8.96 8.20
CA ILE A 86 -0.37 -7.94 8.86
C ILE A 86 1.06 -8.05 8.34
N LYS A 87 1.55 -7.02 7.66
CA LYS A 87 2.94 -7.00 7.18
C LYS A 87 3.93 -7.25 8.32
N ASP A 88 4.91 -8.09 8.06
CA ASP A 88 5.82 -8.64 9.06
C ASP A 88 6.91 -7.67 9.56
N ILE A 89 6.57 -6.39 9.67
CA ILE A 89 7.28 -5.35 10.43
C ILE A 89 6.39 -4.71 11.50
N MET A 90 5.17 -5.19 11.65
CA MET A 90 4.17 -4.69 12.59
C MET A 90 3.95 -5.74 13.66
N GLU A 91 4.15 -5.38 14.93
CA GLU A 91 4.02 -6.30 16.05
C GLU A 91 2.58 -6.78 16.22
N THR A 92 2.44 -8.07 16.54
CA THR A 92 1.20 -8.73 16.93
C THR A 92 1.40 -9.49 18.24
N ALA A 93 0.38 -9.49 19.09
CA ALA A 93 0.45 -10.11 20.42
C ALA A 93 0.58 -11.65 20.38
N ASP A 94 0.16 -12.26 19.27
CA ASP A 94 -0.04 -13.71 19.11
C ASP A 94 0.85 -14.36 18.04
N MET A 95 1.67 -13.58 17.31
CA MET A 95 2.59 -14.08 16.29
C MET A 95 3.92 -13.34 16.33
N GLY A 96 4.99 -13.98 15.86
CA GLY A 96 6.31 -13.36 15.69
C GLY A 96 6.32 -12.19 14.70
N THR A 97 7.37 -11.38 14.74
CA THR A 97 7.63 -10.27 13.81
C THR A 97 9.10 -10.31 13.39
N GLU A 98 9.38 -10.95 12.27
CA GLU A 98 10.75 -11.34 11.87
C GLU A 98 11.39 -10.35 10.87
N GLN A 99 10.64 -9.33 10.42
CA GLN A 99 11.11 -8.24 9.55
C GLN A 99 11.77 -8.69 8.24
N GLY A 100 11.51 -9.94 7.79
CA GLY A 100 12.14 -10.52 6.61
C GLY A 100 13.67 -10.68 6.73
N SER A 101 14.19 -10.77 7.96
CA SER A 101 15.62 -10.84 8.24
C SER A 101 15.97 -12.04 9.11
N PRO A 102 17.07 -12.77 8.81
CA PRO A 102 17.54 -13.88 9.66
C PRO A 102 17.89 -13.42 11.08
N LEU A 103 18.20 -12.13 11.30
CA LEU A 103 18.49 -11.58 12.62
C LEU A 103 17.28 -11.58 13.56
N PHE A 104 16.07 -11.64 13.03
CA PHE A 104 14.83 -11.56 13.80
C PHE A 104 14.02 -12.87 13.80
N VAL A 105 14.58 -13.97 13.34
CA VAL A 105 13.92 -15.28 13.40
C VAL A 105 13.52 -15.60 14.84
N GLY A 106 12.21 -15.87 15.06
CA GLY A 106 11.65 -16.13 16.39
C GLY A 106 11.44 -14.89 17.27
N TRP A 107 11.72 -13.68 16.77
CA TRP A 107 11.41 -12.46 17.52
C TRP A 107 9.91 -12.32 17.77
N HIS A 108 9.53 -12.03 19.03
CA HIS A 108 8.15 -11.90 19.44
C HIS A 108 7.96 -10.78 20.46
N GLY A 109 7.34 -9.67 20.04
CA GLY A 109 7.08 -8.48 20.88
C GLY A 109 6.00 -8.69 21.94
N LYS A 110 5.16 -9.74 21.81
CA LYS A 110 4.05 -10.10 22.73
C LYS A 110 3.04 -8.97 22.97
N ARG A 111 2.90 -8.07 22.01
CA ARG A 111 1.94 -6.96 22.01
C ARG A 111 1.52 -6.65 20.58
N ASP A 112 0.34 -6.08 20.43
CA ASP A 112 -0.09 -5.51 19.16
C ASP A 112 0.50 -4.12 18.97
N CYS A 113 0.87 -3.78 17.72
CA CYS A 113 1.08 -2.39 17.34
C CYS A 113 -0.27 -1.64 17.29
N ALA A 114 -0.22 -0.31 17.28
CA ALA A 114 -1.41 0.54 17.33
C ALA A 114 -2.47 0.19 16.27
N ALA A 115 -2.04 -0.05 15.02
CA ALA A 115 -2.95 -0.41 13.94
C ALA A 115 -3.59 -1.80 14.15
N VAL A 116 -2.84 -2.79 14.66
CA VAL A 116 -3.37 -4.14 14.92
C VAL A 116 -4.34 -4.14 16.10
N ALA A 117 -4.02 -3.43 17.19
CA ALA A 117 -4.94 -3.26 18.32
C ALA A 117 -6.27 -2.66 17.85
N ALA A 118 -6.22 -1.58 17.06
CA ALA A 118 -7.41 -0.94 16.50
C ALA A 118 -8.22 -1.88 15.57
N LEU A 119 -7.56 -2.73 14.78
CA LEU A 119 -8.24 -3.75 13.97
C LEU A 119 -8.98 -4.77 14.82
N ARG A 120 -8.35 -5.28 15.89
CA ARG A 120 -9.02 -6.21 16.82
C ARG A 120 -10.19 -5.56 17.54
N GLU A 121 -10.06 -4.31 17.99
CA GLU A 121 -11.16 -3.54 18.58
C GLU A 121 -12.31 -3.28 17.59
N ALA A 122 -12.00 -3.19 16.29
CA ALA A 122 -12.98 -3.10 15.21
C ALA A 122 -13.65 -4.44 14.88
N GLY A 123 -13.19 -5.55 15.47
CA GLY A 123 -13.69 -6.90 15.23
C GLY A 123 -13.06 -7.61 14.04
N ALA A 124 -12.06 -7.03 13.38
CA ALA A 124 -11.36 -7.70 12.29
C ALA A 124 -10.63 -8.96 12.77
N VAL A 125 -10.51 -9.93 11.88
CA VAL A 125 -9.83 -11.21 12.13
C VAL A 125 -8.39 -11.11 11.66
N VAL A 126 -7.44 -10.94 12.59
CA VAL A 126 -6.00 -10.97 12.27
C VAL A 126 -5.60 -12.40 11.93
N LEU A 127 -5.46 -12.69 10.63
CA LEU A 127 -5.28 -14.06 10.14
C LEU A 127 -3.82 -14.51 10.15
N GLY A 128 -2.89 -13.61 9.79
CA GLY A 128 -1.49 -14.00 9.66
C GLY A 128 -0.55 -12.83 9.41
N LYS A 129 0.75 -13.13 9.45
CA LYS A 129 1.84 -12.20 9.11
C LYS A 129 2.19 -12.37 7.63
N THR A 130 2.08 -11.29 6.86
CA THR A 130 2.39 -11.30 5.43
C THR A 130 3.86 -10.97 5.19
N VAL A 131 4.47 -11.66 4.22
CA VAL A 131 5.89 -11.52 3.90
C VAL A 131 6.24 -10.08 3.54
N THR A 132 7.37 -9.63 4.07
CA THR A 132 8.03 -8.35 3.75
C THR A 132 9.41 -8.60 3.16
N THR A 133 9.97 -7.62 2.45
CA THR A 133 11.40 -7.60 2.17
C THR A 133 12.18 -7.26 3.45
N GLU A 134 13.47 -7.58 3.51
CA GLU A 134 14.30 -7.32 4.69
C GLU A 134 14.19 -5.86 5.16
N PHE A 135 13.77 -5.67 6.42
CA PHE A 135 13.51 -4.36 7.05
C PHE A 135 12.63 -3.42 6.22
N ALA A 136 11.68 -3.98 5.46
CA ALA A 136 10.86 -3.25 4.49
C ALA A 136 11.66 -2.45 3.45
N ALA A 137 12.89 -2.88 3.15
CA ALA A 137 13.81 -2.23 2.22
C ALA A 137 13.85 -2.90 0.83
N SER A 138 15.01 -2.84 0.16
CA SER A 138 15.14 -3.25 -1.24
C SER A 138 15.55 -4.70 -1.45
N HIS A 139 16.07 -5.41 -0.41
CA HIS A 139 16.42 -6.83 -0.53
C HIS A 139 15.13 -7.67 -0.69
N PRO A 140 14.93 -8.37 -1.82
CA PRO A 140 13.64 -9.01 -2.13
C PRO A 140 13.33 -10.20 -1.21
N SER A 141 12.07 -10.60 -1.19
CA SER A 141 11.58 -11.81 -0.53
C SER A 141 11.36 -12.95 -1.54
N SER A 142 11.03 -14.14 -1.03
CA SER A 142 10.70 -15.30 -1.85
C SER A 142 9.27 -15.28 -2.43
N THR A 143 8.43 -14.33 -2.03
CA THR A 143 7.06 -14.20 -2.52
C THR A 143 7.02 -14.03 -4.04
N ARG A 144 6.09 -14.69 -4.70
CA ARG A 144 5.90 -14.68 -6.15
C ARG A 144 4.64 -13.92 -6.53
N ASN A 145 4.65 -13.36 -7.75
CA ASN A 145 3.47 -12.68 -8.28
C ASN A 145 2.33 -13.68 -8.53
N PRO A 146 1.10 -13.41 -8.05
CA PRO A 146 -0.02 -14.34 -8.21
C PRO A 146 -0.54 -14.48 -9.65
N TRP A 147 -0.15 -13.58 -10.56
CA TRP A 147 -0.51 -13.62 -11.98
C TRP A 147 0.51 -14.40 -12.81
N ASP A 148 1.78 -14.33 -12.44
CA ASP A 148 2.88 -15.03 -13.08
C ASP A 148 3.99 -15.29 -12.05
N PRO A 149 4.15 -16.54 -11.55
CA PRO A 149 5.13 -16.87 -10.51
C PRO A 149 6.60 -16.68 -10.91
N THR A 150 6.88 -16.43 -12.19
CA THR A 150 8.24 -16.10 -12.65
C THR A 150 8.58 -14.62 -12.44
N ARG A 151 7.62 -13.81 -12.03
CA ARG A 151 7.72 -12.38 -11.83
C ARG A 151 7.69 -11.98 -10.35
N THR A 152 8.28 -10.84 -10.04
CA THR A 152 8.18 -10.24 -8.71
C THR A 152 6.75 -9.77 -8.40
N PRO A 153 6.25 -9.93 -7.17
CA PRO A 153 5.00 -9.29 -6.73
C PRO A 153 5.18 -7.80 -6.42
N GLY A 154 6.41 -7.27 -6.59
CA GLY A 154 6.79 -5.98 -6.02
C GLY A 154 7.20 -6.11 -4.55
N GLY A 155 7.27 -4.98 -3.88
CA GLY A 155 7.65 -4.92 -2.46
C GLY A 155 7.83 -3.46 -1.99
N SER A 156 8.05 -3.26 -0.70
CA SER A 156 8.36 -4.27 0.34
C SER A 156 7.13 -5.02 0.90
N SER A 157 5.89 -4.59 0.67
CA SER A 157 4.66 -5.29 1.09
C SER A 157 4.30 -6.41 0.11
N SER A 158 5.26 -7.31 -0.18
CA SER A 158 5.15 -8.37 -1.20
C SER A 158 4.02 -9.35 -0.89
N GLY A 159 4.04 -9.97 0.29
CA GLY A 159 3.01 -10.91 0.71
C GLY A 159 1.64 -10.28 0.86
N SER A 160 1.56 -9.04 1.37
CA SER A 160 0.30 -8.31 1.52
C SER A 160 -0.40 -8.10 0.16
N ALA A 161 0.35 -7.66 -0.87
CA ALA A 161 -0.21 -7.45 -2.19
C ALA A 161 -0.58 -8.77 -2.89
N ALA A 162 0.28 -9.77 -2.79
CA ALA A 162 0.03 -11.07 -3.40
C ALA A 162 -1.21 -11.76 -2.80
N ALA A 163 -1.34 -11.75 -1.46
CA ALA A 163 -2.49 -12.36 -0.78
C ALA A 163 -3.83 -11.70 -1.15
N VAL A 164 -3.86 -10.36 -1.25
CA VAL A 164 -5.07 -9.64 -1.65
C VAL A 164 -5.35 -9.84 -3.15
N GLY A 165 -4.34 -9.74 -4.01
CA GLY A 165 -4.48 -9.84 -5.47
C GLY A 165 -5.04 -11.19 -5.95
N ILE A 166 -4.76 -12.29 -5.22
CA ILE A 166 -5.30 -13.61 -5.53
C ILE A 166 -6.55 -13.98 -4.72
N GLY A 167 -7.04 -13.09 -3.86
CA GLY A 167 -8.26 -13.33 -3.08
C GLY A 167 -8.10 -14.26 -1.88
N MET A 168 -6.89 -14.47 -1.37
CA MET A 168 -6.64 -15.16 -0.09
C MET A 168 -7.26 -14.40 1.08
N ILE A 169 -7.24 -13.07 1.03
CA ILE A 169 -7.82 -12.17 2.05
C ILE A 169 -8.36 -10.91 1.38
N PRO A 170 -9.37 -10.24 1.96
CA PRO A 170 -9.93 -9.01 1.43
C PRO A 170 -9.06 -7.77 1.66
N ALA A 171 -8.23 -7.77 2.70
CA ALA A 171 -7.34 -6.65 3.00
C ALA A 171 -6.08 -7.08 3.75
N ALA A 172 -5.02 -6.27 3.62
CA ALA A 172 -3.79 -6.43 4.38
C ALA A 172 -3.20 -5.06 4.73
N LEU A 173 -2.49 -4.99 5.88
CA LEU A 173 -1.65 -3.83 6.18
C LEU A 173 -0.35 -3.93 5.40
N GLY A 174 0.10 -2.76 4.93
CA GLY A 174 1.39 -2.55 4.30
C GLY A 174 2.07 -1.30 4.86
N SER A 175 3.30 -1.05 4.45
CA SER A 175 4.00 0.20 4.73
C SER A 175 4.66 0.72 3.46
N GLN A 176 4.81 2.04 3.34
CA GLN A 176 5.49 2.64 2.20
C GLN A 176 6.37 3.80 2.60
N VAL A 177 7.65 3.69 2.24
CA VAL A 177 8.62 4.78 2.35
C VAL A 177 8.99 5.37 0.99
N ILE A 178 8.99 4.56 -0.09
CA ILE A 178 9.26 5.00 -1.47
C ILE A 178 8.29 4.44 -2.52
N GLY A 179 7.67 3.27 -2.29
CA GLY A 179 6.78 2.65 -3.28
C GLY A 179 6.14 1.35 -2.81
N SER A 180 6.29 1.01 -1.54
CA SER A 180 6.06 -0.35 -1.02
C SER A 180 4.60 -0.74 -0.78
N ILE A 181 3.63 0.10 -1.13
CA ILE A 181 2.19 -0.21 -1.19
C ILE A 181 1.71 -0.07 -2.63
N ILE A 182 1.97 1.08 -3.24
CA ILE A 182 1.42 1.45 -4.56
C ILE A 182 1.96 0.54 -5.65
N ARG A 183 3.30 0.27 -5.68
CA ARG A 183 3.91 -0.59 -6.69
C ARG A 183 3.47 -2.06 -6.58
N PRO A 184 3.55 -2.74 -5.41
CA PRO A 184 3.09 -4.12 -5.33
C PRO A 184 1.58 -4.25 -5.55
N ALA A 185 0.75 -3.28 -5.16
CA ALA A 185 -0.68 -3.27 -5.49
C ALA A 185 -0.91 -3.23 -7.01
N SER A 186 -0.13 -2.40 -7.75
CA SER A 186 -0.15 -2.36 -9.21
C SER A 186 0.18 -3.71 -9.84
N PHE A 187 1.25 -4.36 -9.37
CA PHE A 187 1.73 -5.62 -9.93
C PHE A 187 0.84 -6.82 -9.59
N CYS A 188 0.13 -6.76 -8.47
CA CYS A 188 -0.74 -7.85 -8.01
C CYS A 188 -2.23 -7.62 -8.33
N GLY A 189 -2.60 -6.47 -8.91
CA GLY A 189 -3.97 -6.19 -9.35
C GLY A 189 -4.97 -5.93 -8.22
N CYS A 190 -4.53 -5.31 -7.11
CA CYS A 190 -5.40 -4.89 -6.01
C CYS A 190 -5.36 -3.38 -5.80
N VAL A 191 -6.28 -2.85 -4.99
CA VAL A 191 -6.24 -1.44 -4.57
C VAL A 191 -5.15 -1.26 -3.52
N GLY A 192 -4.22 -0.32 -3.75
CA GLY A 192 -3.22 0.09 -2.76
C GLY A 192 -3.49 1.50 -2.27
N PHE A 193 -3.49 1.71 -0.97
CA PHE A 193 -3.66 3.02 -0.36
C PHE A 193 -2.49 3.39 0.56
N LYS A 194 -1.77 4.43 0.18
CA LYS A 194 -0.79 5.13 1.02
C LYS A 194 -1.46 6.42 1.53
N PRO A 195 -1.76 6.53 2.83
CA PRO A 195 -2.36 7.76 3.38
C PRO A 195 -1.39 8.94 3.38
N SER A 196 -1.87 10.09 3.77
CA SER A 196 -1.04 11.21 4.20
C SER A 196 -0.05 10.74 5.28
N VAL A 197 1.18 11.28 5.28
CA VAL A 197 2.16 10.96 6.34
C VAL A 197 1.54 11.25 7.70
N GLY A 198 1.67 10.29 8.62
CA GLY A 198 1.08 10.38 9.94
C GLY A 198 -0.43 10.10 10.01
N GLY A 199 -1.10 9.82 8.89
CA GLY A 199 -2.55 9.58 8.85
C GLY A 199 -3.01 8.33 9.60
N ILE A 200 -2.15 7.31 9.74
CA ILE A 200 -2.37 6.10 10.53
C ILE A 200 -1.23 5.93 11.52
N ASN A 201 -1.56 5.67 12.79
CA ASN A 201 -0.60 5.50 13.86
C ASN A 201 0.32 4.29 13.64
N ARG A 202 1.63 4.52 13.62
CA ARG A 202 2.68 3.52 13.41
C ARG A 202 3.29 2.97 14.71
N GLY A 203 2.78 3.35 15.87
CA GLY A 203 3.30 2.91 17.17
C GLY A 203 3.35 1.38 17.28
N GLY A 204 4.51 0.82 17.61
CA GLY A 204 4.75 -0.63 17.66
C GLY A 204 5.03 -1.27 16.28
N SER A 205 5.24 -0.49 15.22
CA SER A 205 5.82 -0.92 13.96
C SER A 205 7.31 -0.60 13.91
N PHE A 206 8.11 -1.43 13.22
CA PHE A 206 9.52 -1.16 12.95
C PHE A 206 9.73 -0.14 11.81
N ASP A 207 8.69 0.60 11.46
CA ASP A 207 8.70 1.63 10.43
C ASP A 207 8.79 3.03 11.07
N HIS A 208 9.98 3.62 11.06
CA HIS A 208 10.29 4.88 11.74
C HIS A 208 10.71 6.04 10.82
N PHE A 209 10.71 5.83 9.49
CA PHE A 209 11.12 6.86 8.55
C PHE A 209 10.14 8.03 8.49
N SER A 210 10.68 9.26 8.34
CA SER A 210 9.88 10.50 8.37
C SER A 210 8.95 10.71 7.17
N GLN A 211 9.11 9.92 6.11
CA GLN A 211 8.23 9.93 4.93
C GLN A 211 7.44 8.63 4.76
N SER A 212 7.56 7.70 5.72
CA SER A 212 6.84 6.44 5.68
C SER A 212 5.40 6.55 6.18
N CYS A 213 4.57 5.63 5.71
CA CYS A 213 3.18 5.49 6.13
C CYS A 213 2.86 4.01 6.35
N THR A 214 2.09 3.69 7.38
CA THR A 214 1.25 2.49 7.39
C THR A 214 0.08 2.74 6.44
N GLY A 215 -0.26 1.77 5.62
CA GLY A 215 -1.40 1.86 4.71
C GLY A 215 -2.03 0.51 4.44
N VAL A 216 -2.94 0.45 3.50
CA VAL A 216 -3.82 -0.70 3.25
C VAL A 216 -3.73 -1.14 1.81
N LEU A 217 -3.64 -2.45 1.61
CA LEU A 217 -3.94 -3.11 0.34
C LEU A 217 -5.31 -3.78 0.49
N GLY A 218 -6.20 -3.57 -0.46
CA GLY A 218 -7.59 -4.07 -0.35
C GLY A 218 -8.14 -4.58 -1.66
N ALA A 219 -9.18 -5.40 -1.56
CA ALA A 219 -9.89 -5.96 -2.70
C ALA A 219 -10.61 -4.86 -3.50
N THR A 220 -11.18 -3.89 -2.80
CA THR A 220 -11.93 -2.77 -3.38
C THR A 220 -11.58 -1.46 -2.67
N LEU A 221 -12.01 -0.31 -3.25
CA LEU A 221 -11.93 0.98 -2.58
C LEU A 221 -12.68 0.97 -1.24
N ALA A 222 -13.84 0.30 -1.17
CA ALA A 222 -14.64 0.19 0.05
C ALA A 222 -13.90 -0.58 1.14
N ASP A 223 -13.33 -1.75 0.83
CA ASP A 223 -12.55 -2.54 1.81
C ASP A 223 -11.34 -1.74 2.28
N THR A 224 -10.61 -1.12 1.35
CA THR A 224 -9.39 -0.35 1.63
C THR A 224 -9.66 0.85 2.55
N TRP A 225 -10.66 1.66 2.20
CA TRP A 225 -11.05 2.84 2.98
C TRP A 225 -11.57 2.46 4.36
N THR A 226 -12.48 1.50 4.43
CA THR A 226 -13.14 1.12 5.69
C THR A 226 -12.13 0.56 6.70
N VAL A 227 -11.16 -0.24 6.24
CA VAL A 227 -10.05 -0.72 7.08
C VAL A 227 -9.21 0.45 7.60
N ALA A 228 -8.77 1.35 6.72
CA ALA A 228 -7.96 2.51 7.10
C ALA A 228 -8.70 3.42 8.10
N ARG A 229 -9.99 3.69 7.87
CA ARG A 229 -10.84 4.50 8.77
C ARG A 229 -11.11 3.83 10.09
N ALA A 230 -11.36 2.51 10.10
CA ALA A 230 -11.56 1.75 11.35
C ALA A 230 -10.33 1.82 12.26
N ILE A 231 -9.12 1.79 11.68
CA ILE A 231 -7.86 1.96 12.41
C ILE A 231 -7.74 3.40 12.94
N ALA A 232 -7.84 4.39 12.06
CA ALA A 232 -7.62 5.79 12.42
C ALA A 232 -8.65 6.30 13.45
N LEU A 233 -9.89 5.79 13.42
CA LEU A 233 -10.93 6.13 14.40
C LEU A 233 -10.56 5.67 15.83
N ARG A 234 -9.78 4.60 15.98
CA ARG A 234 -9.42 3.99 17.26
C ARG A 234 -8.01 4.33 17.71
N ALA A 235 -7.05 4.27 16.81
CA ALA A 235 -5.64 4.53 17.10
C ALA A 235 -5.18 5.97 16.79
N GLY A 236 -5.97 6.74 16.03
CA GLY A 236 -5.57 8.08 15.59
C GLY A 236 -4.47 8.03 14.52
N GLY A 237 -3.82 9.18 14.33
CA GLY A 237 -2.60 9.33 13.55
C GLY A 237 -1.34 9.18 14.41
N ASP A 238 -0.17 9.33 13.78
CA ASP A 238 1.10 9.45 14.51
C ASP A 238 1.07 10.69 15.43
N PRO A 239 1.81 10.68 16.54
CA PRO A 239 1.89 11.83 17.41
C PRO A 239 2.26 13.11 16.66
N GLY A 240 1.46 14.16 16.81
CA GLY A 240 1.64 15.44 16.11
C GLY A 240 0.96 15.55 14.74
N TYR A 241 0.25 14.51 14.29
CA TYR A 241 -0.53 14.50 13.05
C TYR A 241 -2.03 14.33 13.31
N LEU A 242 -2.86 14.87 12.40
CA LEU A 242 -4.32 14.86 12.57
C LEU A 242 -4.95 13.46 12.52
N GLY A 243 -4.28 12.51 11.90
CA GLY A 243 -4.88 11.22 11.59
C GLY A 243 -5.89 11.28 10.43
N LEU A 244 -6.16 10.13 9.84
CA LEU A 244 -7.08 9.99 8.72
C LEU A 244 -8.51 10.37 9.15
N SER A 245 -9.12 11.33 8.48
CA SER A 245 -10.48 11.84 8.75
C SER A 245 -11.45 11.53 7.59
N GLY A 246 -12.76 11.59 7.88
CA GLY A 246 -13.82 11.35 6.90
C GLY A 246 -14.89 10.36 7.41
N PRO A 247 -15.88 9.99 6.59
CA PRO A 247 -16.92 9.02 6.94
C PRO A 247 -16.29 7.64 7.23
N LEU A 248 -17.01 6.79 7.96
CA LEU A 248 -16.56 5.40 8.19
C LEU A 248 -16.69 4.55 6.92
N GLU A 249 -17.74 4.77 6.17
CA GLU A 249 -17.99 4.15 4.87
C GLU A 249 -17.20 4.85 3.76
N LEU A 250 -17.08 4.20 2.60
CA LEU A 250 -16.43 4.79 1.43
C LEU A 250 -17.05 6.16 1.11
N PRO A 251 -16.28 7.23 0.97
CA PRO A 251 -16.77 8.54 0.56
C PRO A 251 -17.54 8.46 -0.76
N ALA A 252 -18.64 9.21 -0.86
CA ALA A 252 -19.43 9.27 -2.07
C ALA A 252 -18.58 9.70 -3.28
N ALA A 253 -18.82 9.08 -4.42
CA ALA A 253 -18.12 9.40 -5.67
C ALA A 253 -18.31 10.89 -6.03
N ARG A 254 -17.23 11.57 -6.35
CA ARG A 254 -17.22 12.96 -6.79
C ARG A 254 -16.43 13.07 -8.09
N GLN A 255 -17.12 13.46 -9.16
CA GLN A 255 -16.45 13.74 -10.43
C GLN A 255 -15.54 14.95 -10.26
N PRO A 256 -14.23 14.84 -10.55
CA PRO A 256 -13.31 15.99 -10.50
C PRO A 256 -13.61 16.94 -11.65
N ARG A 257 -13.32 18.23 -11.46
CA ARG A 257 -13.37 19.21 -12.55
C ARG A 257 -12.08 19.19 -13.36
N ARG A 258 -10.96 19.07 -12.67
CA ARG A 258 -9.62 19.13 -13.28
C ARG A 258 -8.68 18.13 -12.62
N ILE A 259 -7.99 17.36 -13.44
CA ILE A 259 -6.94 16.42 -13.05
C ILE A 259 -5.61 16.87 -13.66
N ALA A 260 -4.53 16.86 -12.88
CA ALA A 260 -3.17 17.05 -13.41
C ALA A 260 -2.56 15.70 -13.77
N LEU A 261 -2.12 15.54 -15.01
CA LEU A 261 -1.36 14.37 -15.45
C LEU A 261 0.13 14.66 -15.23
N LEU A 262 0.81 13.77 -14.48
CA LEU A 262 2.23 13.86 -14.20
C LEU A 262 2.99 12.77 -14.95
N GLU A 263 3.96 13.15 -15.75
CA GLU A 263 4.89 12.23 -16.41
C GLU A 263 5.98 11.75 -15.45
N THR A 264 6.46 12.63 -14.59
CA THR A 264 7.57 12.41 -13.65
C THR A 264 8.89 12.03 -14.36
N ALA A 265 9.98 11.88 -13.60
CA ALA A 265 11.23 11.35 -14.11
C ALA A 265 11.13 9.88 -14.60
N GLY A 266 10.01 9.20 -14.32
CA GLY A 266 9.75 7.83 -14.74
C GLY A 266 9.27 7.68 -16.19
N TRP A 267 8.83 8.75 -16.82
CA TRP A 267 8.23 8.68 -18.15
C TRP A 267 9.09 8.00 -19.23
N PRO A 268 10.41 8.24 -19.32
CA PRO A 268 11.27 7.52 -20.26
C PRO A 268 11.30 6.01 -20.07
N GLU A 269 11.12 5.55 -18.82
CA GLU A 269 11.15 4.12 -18.45
C GLU A 269 9.80 3.42 -18.59
N ALA A 270 8.71 4.16 -18.83
CA ALA A 270 7.39 3.57 -18.98
C ALA A 270 7.29 2.80 -20.30
N SER A 271 6.67 1.60 -20.23
CA SER A 271 6.38 0.79 -21.43
C SER A 271 5.45 1.51 -22.39
N ALA A 272 5.46 1.09 -23.65
CA ALA A 272 4.54 1.64 -24.65
C ALA A 272 3.08 1.39 -24.27
N ALA A 273 2.76 0.20 -23.75
CA ALA A 273 1.41 -0.15 -23.29
C ALA A 273 0.96 0.71 -22.10
N ALA A 274 1.84 0.94 -21.12
CA ALA A 274 1.56 1.81 -19.98
C ALA A 274 1.28 3.26 -20.40
N LYS A 275 2.09 3.79 -21.34
CA LYS A 275 1.87 5.13 -21.92
C LYS A 275 0.55 5.22 -22.66
N GLN A 276 0.24 4.21 -23.45
CA GLN A 276 -1.02 4.13 -24.21
C GLN A 276 -2.22 4.06 -23.27
N ALA A 277 -2.20 3.20 -22.23
CA ALA A 277 -3.27 3.08 -21.26
C ALA A 277 -3.55 4.42 -20.52
N LEU A 278 -2.48 5.16 -20.14
CA LEU A 278 -2.62 6.47 -19.52
C LEU A 278 -3.19 7.52 -20.50
N ALA A 279 -2.80 7.46 -21.77
CA ALA A 279 -3.34 8.34 -22.82
C ALA A 279 -4.82 8.07 -23.09
N GLU A 280 -5.24 6.81 -23.12
CA GLU A 280 -6.65 6.41 -23.26
C GLU A 280 -7.48 6.84 -22.05
N ALA A 281 -6.96 6.66 -20.83
CA ALA A 281 -7.61 7.18 -19.63
C ALA A 281 -7.81 8.69 -19.70
N ARG A 282 -6.80 9.46 -20.15
CA ARG A 282 -6.91 10.90 -20.38
C ARG A 282 -8.06 11.23 -21.34
N GLN A 283 -8.13 10.52 -22.49
CA GLN A 283 -9.19 10.76 -23.47
C GLN A 283 -10.60 10.47 -22.93
N ARG A 284 -10.76 9.36 -22.16
CA ARG A 284 -12.04 9.01 -21.54
C ARG A 284 -12.48 10.06 -20.51
N LEU A 285 -11.55 10.56 -19.68
CA LEU A 285 -11.84 11.62 -18.72
C LEU A 285 -12.24 12.93 -19.41
N GLN A 286 -11.57 13.30 -20.49
CA GLN A 286 -11.89 14.49 -21.29
C GLN A 286 -13.24 14.36 -22.00
N ALA A 287 -13.61 13.17 -22.46
CA ALA A 287 -14.89 12.91 -23.13
C ALA A 287 -16.11 13.15 -22.22
N VAL A 288 -15.94 13.03 -20.89
CA VAL A 288 -17.00 13.33 -19.92
C VAL A 288 -16.88 14.72 -19.28
N GLY A 289 -16.07 15.61 -19.87
CA GLY A 289 -15.94 17.01 -19.47
C GLY A 289 -14.94 17.26 -18.32
N ILE A 290 -14.11 16.31 -17.97
CA ILE A 290 -13.04 16.52 -17.00
C ILE A 290 -11.85 17.18 -17.73
N GLU A 291 -11.40 18.33 -17.24
CA GLU A 291 -10.21 18.98 -17.78
C GLU A 291 -8.96 18.23 -17.32
N VAL A 292 -8.11 17.79 -18.27
CA VAL A 292 -6.82 17.16 -17.95
C VAL A 292 -5.68 18.08 -18.39
N ILE A 293 -4.99 18.63 -17.40
CA ILE A 293 -3.82 19.51 -17.61
C ILE A 293 -2.52 18.72 -17.39
N ASP A 294 -1.46 19.17 -18.03
CA ASP A 294 -0.12 18.58 -17.94
C ASP A 294 0.97 19.67 -18.00
N ARG A 295 2.24 19.24 -18.00
CA ARG A 295 3.41 20.14 -18.05
C ARG A 295 3.47 21.02 -19.31
N THR A 296 2.78 20.65 -20.40
CA THR A 296 2.77 21.40 -21.65
C THR A 296 1.64 22.43 -21.68
N SER A 297 0.61 22.24 -20.88
CA SER A 297 -0.60 23.06 -20.85
C SER A 297 -0.71 23.96 -19.61
N HIS A 298 0.13 23.75 -18.58
CA HIS A 298 0.03 24.51 -17.32
C HIS A 298 1.38 24.66 -16.60
N ASP A 299 1.84 25.90 -16.39
CA ASP A 299 3.14 26.24 -15.80
C ASP A 299 3.36 25.67 -14.40
N ALA A 300 2.31 25.61 -13.56
CA ALA A 300 2.43 25.04 -12.22
C ALA A 300 2.73 23.55 -12.26
N ILE A 301 2.25 22.83 -13.26
CA ILE A 301 2.56 21.40 -13.45
C ILE A 301 4.00 21.24 -13.95
N ALA A 302 4.44 22.06 -14.91
CA ALA A 302 5.83 22.08 -15.36
C ALA A 302 6.81 22.39 -14.21
N GLY A 303 6.45 23.35 -13.36
CA GLY A 303 7.20 23.72 -12.16
C GLY A 303 7.29 22.59 -11.13
N LEU A 304 6.17 21.87 -10.89
CA LEU A 304 6.17 20.70 -10.02
C LEU A 304 7.05 19.58 -10.58
N GLU A 305 6.92 19.25 -11.85
CA GLU A 305 7.72 18.16 -12.46
C GLU A 305 9.22 18.46 -12.40
N THR A 306 9.59 19.72 -12.57
CA THR A 306 10.97 20.18 -12.34
C THR A 306 11.39 19.99 -10.88
N ALA A 307 10.53 20.33 -9.92
CA ALA A 307 10.85 20.23 -8.50
C ALA A 307 11.00 18.78 -8.03
N ILE A 308 10.23 17.83 -8.61
CA ILE A 308 10.28 16.39 -8.23
C ILE A 308 11.24 15.58 -9.10
N ALA A 309 11.96 16.17 -10.06
CA ALA A 309 12.85 15.44 -10.96
C ALA A 309 13.88 14.60 -10.20
N GLU A 310 14.45 15.14 -9.13
CA GLU A 310 15.46 14.50 -8.26
C GLU A 310 14.84 13.84 -7.02
N ALA A 311 13.54 13.52 -7.04
CA ALA A 311 12.85 12.94 -5.87
C ALA A 311 13.48 11.62 -5.41
N ARG A 312 13.99 10.78 -6.34
CA ARG A 312 14.58 9.49 -6.00
C ARG A 312 15.89 9.62 -5.22
N PRO A 313 16.94 10.27 -5.72
CA PRO A 313 18.17 10.44 -4.95
C PRO A 313 17.94 11.18 -3.63
N LEU A 314 17.09 12.21 -3.60
CA LEU A 314 16.75 12.93 -2.38
C LEU A 314 16.09 12.01 -1.33
N SER A 315 15.11 11.21 -1.72
CA SER A 315 14.44 10.25 -0.83
C SER A 315 15.40 9.18 -0.32
N MET A 316 16.28 8.65 -1.18
CA MET A 316 17.25 7.63 -0.79
C MET A 316 18.25 8.16 0.22
N ALA A 317 18.77 9.38 0.04
CA ALA A 317 19.69 10.02 0.99
C ALA A 317 19.02 10.29 2.35
N ILE A 318 17.78 10.79 2.37
CA ILE A 318 17.00 10.97 3.61
C ILE A 318 16.84 9.61 4.32
N ASN A 319 16.43 8.57 3.60
CA ASN A 319 16.20 7.24 4.16
C ASN A 319 17.50 6.57 4.64
N ALA A 320 18.64 6.82 3.98
CA ALA A 320 19.92 6.32 4.44
C ALA A 320 20.25 6.88 5.83
N TRP A 321 20.14 8.20 6.01
CA TRP A 321 20.37 8.84 7.31
C TRP A 321 19.41 8.34 8.39
N GLU A 322 18.11 8.32 8.10
CA GLU A 322 17.08 7.91 9.06
C GLU A 322 17.17 6.42 9.41
N GLY A 323 17.62 5.58 8.47
CA GLY A 323 17.86 4.15 8.67
C GLY A 323 19.19 3.81 9.37
N ARG A 324 20.07 4.78 9.61
CA ARG A 324 21.34 4.56 10.32
C ARG A 324 21.13 3.87 11.66
N TRP A 325 20.22 4.38 12.46
CA TRP A 325 19.62 3.63 13.54
C TRP A 325 18.28 3.08 13.05
N PRO A 326 17.97 1.77 13.16
CA PRO A 326 18.64 0.79 14.02
C PRO A 326 19.73 -0.06 13.32
N LEU A 327 20.02 0.12 12.02
CA LEU A 327 20.94 -0.76 11.29
C LEU A 327 22.35 -0.83 11.92
N ASN A 328 22.83 0.27 12.51
CA ASN A 328 24.12 0.27 13.20
C ASN A 328 24.12 -0.66 14.43
N THR A 329 23.00 -0.70 15.19
CA THR A 329 22.87 -1.60 16.35
C THR A 329 22.71 -3.06 15.91
N TYR A 330 21.97 -3.31 14.82
CA TYR A 330 21.89 -4.66 14.26
C TYR A 330 23.27 -5.18 13.83
N ALA A 331 24.09 -4.31 13.21
CA ALA A 331 25.43 -4.66 12.79
C ALA A 331 26.43 -4.82 13.94
N SER A 332 26.29 -4.07 15.07
CA SER A 332 27.22 -4.10 16.20
C SER A 332 26.83 -5.08 17.30
N ASP A 333 25.53 -5.21 17.57
CA ASP A 333 25.02 -5.89 18.77
C ASP A 333 24.42 -7.27 18.45
N MET A 334 24.11 -7.54 17.17
CA MET A 334 23.58 -8.82 16.71
C MET A 334 24.60 -9.56 15.85
N ASP A 335 24.38 -9.62 14.54
CA ASP A 335 25.29 -10.25 13.58
C ASP A 335 25.32 -9.44 12.27
N ARG A 336 26.47 -8.83 11.97
CA ARG A 336 26.67 -8.06 10.75
C ARG A 336 26.50 -8.90 9.48
N ASP A 337 26.94 -10.16 9.53
CA ASP A 337 26.88 -11.06 8.37
C ASP A 337 25.43 -11.55 8.09
N GLY A 338 24.55 -11.42 9.07
CA GLY A 338 23.11 -11.62 8.91
C GLY A 338 22.38 -10.48 8.19
N LEU A 339 23.04 -9.34 7.96
CA LEU A 339 22.50 -8.24 7.14
C LEU A 339 22.75 -8.50 5.66
N SER A 340 21.73 -8.27 4.80
CA SER A 340 21.94 -8.30 3.35
C SER A 340 22.95 -7.25 2.89
N SER A 341 23.56 -7.47 1.72
CA SER A 341 24.45 -6.49 1.09
C SER A 341 23.77 -5.12 0.88
N SER A 342 22.47 -5.11 0.61
CA SER A 342 21.65 -3.89 0.51
C SER A 342 21.56 -3.14 1.84
N ALA A 343 21.34 -3.84 2.96
CA ALA A 343 21.30 -3.22 4.29
C ALA A 343 22.68 -2.68 4.71
N GLN A 344 23.75 -3.45 4.47
CA GLN A 344 25.13 -3.02 4.73
C GLN A 344 25.51 -1.78 3.89
N GLY A 345 25.13 -1.75 2.61
CA GLY A 345 25.36 -0.59 1.73
C GLY A 345 24.68 0.69 2.23
N ARG A 346 23.42 0.59 2.65
CA ARG A 346 22.68 1.74 3.24
C ARG A 346 23.33 2.22 4.55
N LEU A 347 23.79 1.32 5.38
CA LEU A 347 24.49 1.69 6.62
C LEU A 347 25.80 2.42 6.30
N ALA A 348 26.57 1.96 5.32
CA ALA A 348 27.80 2.61 4.88
C ALA A 348 27.55 4.02 4.33
N GLU A 349 26.50 4.20 3.52
CA GLU A 349 26.07 5.51 3.03
C GLU A 349 25.72 6.46 4.18
N ALA A 350 24.92 5.98 5.13
CA ALA A 350 24.51 6.75 6.31
C ALA A 350 25.69 7.19 7.20
N GLN A 351 26.71 6.33 7.34
CA GLN A 351 27.92 6.62 8.14
C GLN A 351 28.77 7.76 7.54
N ASN A 352 28.68 7.97 6.21
CA ASN A 352 29.40 9.01 5.51
C ASN A 352 28.65 10.35 5.45
N MET A 353 27.41 10.42 5.94
CA MET A 353 26.57 11.62 5.93
C MET A 353 26.69 12.40 7.24
N SER A 354 26.78 13.72 7.17
CA SER A 354 26.73 14.61 8.31
C SER A 354 25.30 15.08 8.62
N GLN A 355 25.06 15.50 9.86
CA GLN A 355 23.79 16.09 10.27
C GLN A 355 23.42 17.34 9.43
N ALA A 356 24.41 18.18 9.07
CA ALA A 356 24.18 19.35 8.25
C ALA A 356 23.71 19.00 6.83
N GLN A 357 24.26 17.94 6.23
CA GLN A 357 23.76 17.42 4.94
C GLN A 357 22.33 16.96 5.07
N TYR A 358 22.00 16.17 6.09
CA TYR A 358 20.63 15.72 6.33
C TYR A 358 19.64 16.88 6.52
N GLN A 359 20.00 17.94 7.25
CA GLN A 359 19.20 19.16 7.39
C GLN A 359 18.93 19.83 6.05
N GLY A 360 19.94 19.90 5.17
CA GLY A 360 19.79 20.41 3.80
C GLY A 360 18.78 19.58 2.99
N LEU A 361 18.84 18.24 3.07
CA LEU A 361 17.89 17.34 2.40
C LEU A 361 16.45 17.55 2.89
N LEU A 362 16.25 17.72 4.21
CA LEU A 362 14.92 18.01 4.78
C LEU A 362 14.38 19.39 4.32
N SER A 363 15.23 20.39 4.22
CA SER A 363 14.86 21.72 3.73
C SER A 363 14.41 21.66 2.27
N GLU A 364 15.13 20.92 1.43
CA GLU A 364 14.76 20.71 0.03
C GLU A 364 13.45 19.93 -0.09
N ARG A 365 13.25 18.85 0.69
CA ARG A 365 11.97 18.14 0.75
C ARG A 365 10.83 19.08 1.11
N GLN A 366 11.02 19.96 2.09
CA GLN A 366 9.99 20.91 2.50
C GLN A 366 9.66 21.92 1.40
N ARG A 367 10.66 22.41 0.68
CA ARG A 367 10.46 23.29 -0.49
C ARG A 367 9.61 22.61 -1.56
N ILE A 368 9.91 21.36 -1.89
CA ILE A 368 9.16 20.56 -2.89
C ILE A 368 7.71 20.34 -2.42
N ARG A 369 7.50 20.03 -1.15
CA ARG A 369 6.15 19.89 -0.56
C ARG A 369 5.32 21.16 -0.68
N GLN A 370 5.93 22.33 -0.52
CA GLN A 370 5.25 23.64 -0.71
C GLN A 370 4.83 23.86 -2.17
N VAL A 371 5.70 23.50 -3.14
CA VAL A 371 5.36 23.58 -4.58
C VAL A 371 4.14 22.69 -4.87
N TYR A 372 4.11 21.45 -4.36
CA TYR A 372 2.95 20.56 -4.55
C TYR A 372 1.70 21.09 -3.86
N ALA A 373 1.80 21.56 -2.64
CA ALA A 373 0.66 22.05 -1.87
C ALA A 373 -0.08 23.18 -2.58
N ALA A 374 0.62 24.04 -3.34
CA ALA A 374 0.01 25.11 -4.11
C ALA A 374 -0.94 24.61 -5.21
N LEU A 375 -0.78 23.36 -5.68
CA LEU A 375 -1.64 22.79 -6.73
C LEU A 375 -3.07 22.51 -6.29
N HIS A 376 -3.38 22.50 -4.99
CA HIS A 376 -4.73 22.21 -4.51
C HIS A 376 -5.77 23.25 -4.99
N THR A 377 -5.34 24.44 -5.42
CA THR A 377 -6.19 25.47 -6.04
C THR A 377 -6.25 25.33 -7.56
N VAL A 378 -5.40 24.48 -8.13
CA VAL A 378 -5.26 24.29 -9.58
C VAL A 378 -6.03 23.04 -10.05
N CYS A 379 -5.98 21.94 -9.32
CA CYS A 379 -6.62 20.67 -9.69
C CYS A 379 -7.20 19.95 -8.46
N ASP A 380 -8.13 19.02 -8.72
CA ASP A 380 -8.77 18.20 -7.67
C ASP A 380 -7.87 17.04 -7.21
N ALA A 381 -7.03 16.52 -8.12
CA ALA A 381 -6.05 15.47 -7.86
C ALA A 381 -5.02 15.45 -9.00
N CYS A 382 -3.92 14.71 -8.78
CA CYS A 382 -2.99 14.36 -9.84
C CYS A 382 -3.11 12.88 -10.20
N MET A 383 -2.78 12.52 -11.45
CA MET A 383 -2.71 11.13 -11.90
C MET A 383 -1.38 10.85 -12.59
N THR A 384 -0.88 9.62 -12.43
CA THR A 384 0.31 9.09 -13.08
C THR A 384 0.27 7.57 -13.10
N LEU A 385 1.30 6.90 -13.59
CA LEU A 385 1.44 5.45 -13.48
C LEU A 385 1.82 5.03 -12.05
N ALA A 386 1.41 3.84 -11.60
CA ALA A 386 1.84 3.26 -10.35
C ALA A 386 3.17 2.49 -10.47
N ALA A 387 3.53 2.11 -11.69
CA ALA A 387 4.79 1.44 -12.06
C ALA A 387 5.11 1.71 -13.54
N PRO A 388 6.36 1.50 -14.00
CA PRO A 388 6.70 1.72 -15.40
C PRO A 388 5.98 0.81 -16.40
N GLY A 389 5.45 -0.31 -15.97
CA GLY A 389 4.74 -1.32 -16.76
C GLY A 389 4.36 -2.51 -15.90
N ALA A 390 4.12 -3.66 -16.53
CA ALA A 390 3.85 -4.92 -15.83
C ALA A 390 4.97 -5.31 -14.87
N ALA A 391 4.66 -6.20 -13.93
CA ALA A 391 5.65 -6.77 -13.01
C ALA A 391 6.82 -7.36 -13.79
N PRO A 392 8.09 -6.98 -13.52
CA PRO A 392 9.24 -7.51 -14.23
C PRO A 392 9.49 -8.99 -13.91
N ILE A 393 10.08 -9.70 -14.87
CA ILE A 393 10.52 -11.10 -14.71
C ILE A 393 11.68 -11.14 -13.69
N GLY A 394 11.72 -12.23 -12.91
CA GLY A 394 12.73 -12.48 -11.88
C GLY A 394 12.26 -12.07 -10.48
N LEU A 395 12.95 -12.58 -9.47
CA LEU A 395 12.66 -12.33 -8.05
C LEU A 395 13.79 -11.58 -7.32
N ASP A 396 14.85 -11.20 -8.05
CA ASP A 396 16.04 -10.58 -7.46
C ASP A 396 15.86 -9.10 -7.11
N TRP A 397 14.74 -8.52 -7.46
CA TRP A 397 14.38 -7.13 -7.15
C TRP A 397 12.86 -6.93 -7.10
N THR A 398 12.43 -5.82 -6.55
CA THR A 398 11.00 -5.51 -6.33
C THR A 398 10.39 -4.59 -7.40
N GLY A 399 11.08 -4.38 -8.52
CA GLY A 399 10.70 -3.44 -9.57
C GLY A 399 11.08 -1.98 -9.27
N ASN A 400 10.97 -1.11 -10.28
CA ASN A 400 11.39 0.29 -10.20
C ASN A 400 10.33 1.16 -9.50
N PRO A 401 10.64 1.87 -8.39
CA PRO A 401 9.70 2.74 -7.68
C PRO A 401 9.61 4.16 -8.27
N ILE A 402 10.13 4.44 -9.45
CA ILE A 402 10.35 5.80 -9.95
C ILE A 402 9.08 6.65 -10.00
N PHE A 403 7.91 6.07 -10.27
CA PHE A 403 6.62 6.75 -10.27
C PHE A 403 6.05 6.97 -8.86
N THR A 404 6.47 6.19 -7.87
CA THR A 404 5.90 6.22 -6.51
C THR A 404 6.75 7.01 -5.52
N VAL A 405 8.04 7.17 -5.82
CA VAL A 405 8.96 7.95 -4.96
C VAL A 405 8.50 9.39 -4.79
N PRO A 406 8.07 10.12 -5.85
CA PRO A 406 7.61 11.51 -5.68
C PRO A 406 6.47 11.63 -4.67
N THR A 407 5.47 10.77 -4.71
CA THR A 407 4.32 10.83 -3.80
C THR A 407 4.67 10.50 -2.35
N SER A 408 5.69 9.66 -2.13
CA SER A 408 6.25 9.38 -0.80
C SER A 408 7.03 10.57 -0.27
N LEU A 409 7.89 11.19 -1.09
CA LEU A 409 8.64 12.42 -0.74
C LEU A 409 7.70 13.57 -0.35
N LEU A 410 6.63 13.74 -1.14
CA LEU A 410 5.59 14.75 -0.90
C LEU A 410 4.81 14.48 0.38
N GLY A 411 4.69 13.22 0.82
CA GLY A 411 3.95 12.84 2.02
C GLY A 411 2.43 12.89 1.87
N VAL A 412 1.93 12.93 0.65
CA VAL A 412 0.51 13.07 0.29
C VAL A 412 -0.19 11.73 0.11
N PRO A 413 -1.53 11.63 0.24
CA PRO A 413 -2.24 10.39 0.00
C PRO A 413 -2.13 9.97 -1.47
N SER A 414 -1.99 8.67 -1.72
CA SER A 414 -2.03 8.11 -3.06
C SER A 414 -2.69 6.73 -3.09
N LEU A 415 -3.33 6.43 -4.23
CA LEU A 415 -4.00 5.18 -4.52
C LEU A 415 -3.37 4.53 -5.75
N SER A 416 -3.22 3.20 -5.73
CA SER A 416 -3.07 2.37 -6.93
C SER A 416 -4.44 1.80 -7.28
N LEU A 417 -4.93 2.11 -8.46
CA LEU A 417 -6.22 1.64 -8.98
C LEU A 417 -5.93 0.62 -10.09
N PRO A 418 -6.37 -0.65 -9.99
CA PRO A 418 -6.04 -1.71 -10.94
C PRO A 418 -6.92 -1.62 -12.20
N VAL A 419 -6.74 -0.55 -12.98
CA VAL A 419 -7.57 -0.22 -14.15
C VAL A 419 -6.84 -0.37 -15.49
N PHE A 420 -5.54 -0.64 -15.48
CA PHE A 420 -4.71 -0.82 -16.66
C PHE A 420 -4.19 -2.25 -16.81
N GLU A 421 -3.70 -2.56 -17.99
CA GLU A 421 -3.04 -3.80 -18.34
C GLU A 421 -1.76 -3.50 -19.14
N ASP A 422 -0.72 -4.31 -18.93
CA ASP A 422 0.49 -4.36 -19.74
C ASP A 422 0.96 -5.82 -19.87
N ASP A 423 1.19 -6.31 -21.09
CA ASP A 423 1.54 -7.71 -21.37
C ASP A 423 0.55 -8.73 -20.77
N GLY A 424 -0.74 -8.40 -20.71
CA GLY A 424 -1.79 -9.23 -20.12
C GLY A 424 -1.79 -9.28 -18.60
N LEU A 425 -0.98 -8.46 -17.93
CA LEU A 425 -0.81 -8.40 -16.48
C LEU A 425 -1.33 -7.08 -15.92
N PRO A 426 -1.74 -7.05 -14.64
CA PRO A 426 -2.23 -5.83 -14.02
C PRO A 426 -1.20 -4.70 -14.03
N LEU A 427 -1.70 -3.49 -14.26
CA LEU A 427 -0.99 -2.24 -14.08
C LEU A 427 -1.90 -1.21 -13.41
N GLY A 428 -1.40 -0.49 -12.42
CA GLY A 428 -2.17 0.50 -11.67
C GLY A 428 -2.08 1.91 -12.27
N LEU A 429 -3.22 2.60 -12.31
CA LEU A 429 -3.24 4.06 -12.32
C LEU A 429 -2.94 4.57 -10.91
N GLN A 430 -1.94 5.44 -10.75
CA GLN A 430 -1.71 6.12 -9.48
C GLN A 430 -2.50 7.44 -9.42
N LEU A 431 -3.44 7.54 -8.49
CA LEU A 431 -4.14 8.78 -8.17
C LEU A 431 -3.53 9.40 -6.92
N VAL A 432 -3.25 10.70 -6.96
CA VAL A 432 -2.50 11.42 -5.91
C VAL A 432 -3.34 12.59 -5.41
N GLY A 433 -3.61 12.61 -4.11
CA GLY A 433 -4.37 13.67 -3.45
C GLY A 433 -3.49 14.71 -2.78
N PHE A 434 -4.09 15.51 -1.91
CA PHE A 434 -3.42 16.57 -1.14
C PHE A 434 -3.35 16.18 0.34
N THR A 435 -2.37 16.71 1.04
CA THR A 435 -2.12 16.41 2.47
C THR A 435 -3.41 16.57 3.30
N ASP A 436 -3.71 15.59 4.15
CA ASP A 436 -4.86 15.52 5.04
C ASP A 436 -6.23 15.54 4.34
N ARG A 437 -6.24 15.30 3.00
CA ARG A 437 -7.46 15.19 2.18
C ARG A 437 -7.65 13.77 1.64
N ASP A 438 -7.42 12.79 2.46
CA ASP A 438 -7.47 11.37 2.09
C ASP A 438 -8.88 10.94 1.63
N ALA A 439 -9.94 11.45 2.27
CA ALA A 439 -11.31 11.18 1.85
C ALA A 439 -11.63 11.74 0.44
N ASP A 440 -11.06 12.88 0.09
CA ASP A 440 -11.26 13.51 -1.23
C ASP A 440 -10.67 12.64 -2.34
N VAL A 441 -9.48 12.06 -2.12
CA VAL A 441 -8.85 11.20 -3.14
C VAL A 441 -9.66 9.92 -3.36
N PHE A 442 -10.29 9.35 -2.32
CA PHE A 442 -11.20 8.22 -2.48
C PHE A 442 -12.49 8.59 -3.21
N SER A 443 -13.06 9.77 -2.93
CA SER A 443 -14.23 10.28 -3.67
C SER A 443 -13.94 10.41 -5.16
N VAL A 444 -12.78 10.97 -5.52
CA VAL A 444 -12.31 11.11 -6.90
C VAL A 444 -12.00 9.75 -7.51
N ALA A 445 -11.34 8.85 -6.77
CA ALA A 445 -11.01 7.50 -7.23
C ALA A 445 -12.27 6.69 -7.59
N SER A 446 -13.32 6.80 -6.77
CA SER A 446 -14.61 6.12 -7.03
C SER A 446 -15.22 6.56 -8.38
N ALA A 447 -15.18 7.87 -8.68
CA ALA A 447 -15.67 8.38 -9.95
C ALA A 447 -14.77 7.94 -11.13
N ILE A 448 -13.44 8.02 -10.98
CA ILE A 448 -12.49 7.64 -12.04
C ILE A 448 -12.58 6.14 -12.34
N MET A 449 -12.64 5.28 -11.31
CA MET A 449 -12.78 3.83 -11.53
C MET A 449 -14.06 3.48 -12.28
N ALA A 450 -15.19 4.11 -11.95
CA ALA A 450 -16.43 3.90 -12.68
C ALA A 450 -16.32 4.30 -14.16
N LEU A 451 -15.65 5.42 -14.47
CA LEU A 451 -15.44 5.90 -15.83
C LEU A 451 -14.45 5.06 -16.65
N LEU A 452 -13.50 4.38 -15.99
CA LEU A 452 -12.49 3.57 -16.67
C LEU A 452 -12.83 2.08 -16.71
N ALA A 453 -13.86 1.62 -15.98
CA ALA A 453 -14.29 0.21 -15.95
C ALA A 453 -15.02 -0.23 -17.24
N ASP A 454 -15.61 0.73 -17.98
CA ASP A 454 -16.30 0.54 -19.26
C ASP A 454 -15.33 0.61 -20.45
#